data_45e07f7a9be1923ad889dd7ff69cf339
#
_entry.id   45e07f7a9be1923ad889dd7ff69cf339
#
_cell.length_a   1.000
_cell.length_b   1.000
_cell.length_c   1.000
_cell.angle_alpha   90.00
_cell.angle_beta   90.00
_cell.angle_gamma   90.00
#
_symmetry.space_group_name_H-M   'P 1'
#
loop_
_entity.id
_entity.type
_entity.pdbx_description
1 polymer ?
#
loop_
_entity_poly.entity_id
_entity_poly.type
_entity_poly.pdbx_seq_one_letter_code
_entity_poly.pdbx_strand_id
1 'polypeptide(L)'
;MATTGLPRSTQIDVSRVTESLEMIASLWSVWILMTLSAHPLRYAEIKPRLPWLNDGTLHPKLRKLTDCGLVERTEVAQGHVTYGLTGRGADLMPVLTVIAAWGEKHLEKPLVRNKNTGTLEPVTQVAAAQNIEDTLALIGPRHATPILWALKARGASSAKALSAAAMPSHRLSNIYPQVDRLVEDGLVRKDGRAYELTANGHALAPVYRALSAWAAGCPLADADTHPLWGQTRAATQTTSGPWLTTQPRVPAPAAPTPAAAAPALSTQPAATAWKPTDLFSHQIPVRPVALPQAGGHRR
;
A
#
# COMPACT_ATOMS: atom_id res chain seq x y z
N MET A 1 -4.51 20.20 -28.75
CA MET A 1 -3.67 20.56 -27.57
C MET A 1 -3.64 19.36 -26.63
N ALA A 2 -2.47 18.74 -26.44
CA ALA A 2 -2.35 17.62 -25.51
C ALA A 2 -2.57 18.15 -24.08
N THR A 3 -3.55 17.62 -23.38
CA THR A 3 -3.81 17.91 -21.96
C THR A 3 -2.56 17.57 -21.13
N THR A 4 -1.95 18.58 -20.53
CA THR A 4 -0.67 18.47 -19.79
C THR A 4 -0.84 17.73 -18.46
N GLY A 5 -2.07 17.47 -18.02
CA GLY A 5 -2.40 16.81 -16.73
C GLY A 5 -2.83 15.35 -16.88
N LEU A 6 -3.00 14.67 -15.74
CA LEU A 6 -3.66 13.36 -15.68
C LEU A 6 -5.17 13.52 -15.97
N PRO A 7 -5.86 12.48 -16.48
CA PRO A 7 -7.32 12.48 -16.59
C PRO A 7 -7.99 12.82 -15.24
N ARG A 8 -9.12 13.52 -15.27
CA ARG A 8 -9.80 13.99 -14.05
C ARG A 8 -10.13 12.86 -13.07
N SER A 9 -10.59 11.73 -13.58
CA SER A 9 -10.85 10.54 -12.75
C SER A 9 -9.59 10.04 -12.03
N THR A 10 -8.47 10.01 -12.74
CA THR A 10 -7.17 9.63 -12.17
C THR A 10 -6.71 10.65 -11.12
N GLN A 11 -6.92 11.94 -11.32
CA GLN A 11 -6.59 12.97 -10.34
C GLN A 11 -7.39 12.82 -9.04
N ILE A 12 -8.70 12.55 -9.15
CA ILE A 12 -9.57 12.32 -7.98
C ILE A 12 -9.08 11.11 -7.20
N ASP A 13 -8.72 10.05 -7.89
CA ASP A 13 -8.26 8.82 -7.26
C ASP A 13 -6.89 9.02 -6.59
N VAL A 14 -5.94 9.66 -7.25
CA VAL A 14 -4.65 10.06 -6.64
C VAL A 14 -4.85 10.87 -5.36
N SER A 15 -5.78 11.85 -5.37
CA SER A 15 -6.09 12.64 -4.17
C SER A 15 -6.59 11.75 -3.02
N ARG A 16 -7.56 10.87 -3.28
CA ARG A 16 -8.10 9.94 -2.28
C ARG A 16 -7.03 9.04 -1.69
N VAL A 17 -6.17 8.46 -2.55
CA VAL A 17 -5.07 7.61 -2.10
C VAL A 17 -4.06 8.41 -1.29
N THR A 18 -3.72 9.64 -1.70
CA THR A 18 -2.79 10.49 -0.95
C THR A 18 -3.35 10.86 0.42
N GLU A 19 -4.61 11.24 0.51
CA GLU A 19 -5.31 11.51 1.78
C GLU A 19 -5.34 10.27 2.68
N SER A 20 -5.58 9.10 2.10
CA SER A 20 -5.56 7.82 2.79
C SER A 20 -4.17 7.50 3.35
N LEU A 21 -3.13 7.75 2.59
CA LEU A 21 -1.74 7.60 3.05
C LEU A 21 -1.40 8.56 4.19
N GLU A 22 -1.87 9.82 4.16
CA GLU A 22 -1.68 10.77 5.25
C GLU A 22 -2.30 10.32 6.58
N MET A 23 -3.39 9.54 6.52
CA MET A 23 -4.02 8.94 7.70
C MET A 23 -3.17 7.83 8.32
N ILE A 24 -2.59 6.94 7.48
CA ILE A 24 -1.97 5.70 7.93
C ILE A 24 -0.43 5.72 7.95
N ALA A 25 0.23 6.54 7.13
CA ALA A 25 1.69 6.59 7.02
C ALA A 25 2.39 7.28 8.20
N SER A 26 1.64 7.70 9.21
CA SER A 26 2.20 8.26 10.44
C SER A 26 2.86 7.15 11.26
N LEU A 27 4.11 7.36 11.64
CA LEU A 27 4.91 6.42 12.44
C LEU A 27 4.09 5.83 13.61
N TRP A 28 4.14 4.52 13.79
CA TRP A 28 3.43 3.72 14.79
C TRP A 28 1.92 3.55 14.60
N SER A 29 1.31 4.22 13.60
CA SER A 29 -0.14 4.07 13.35
C SER A 29 -0.51 2.64 12.99
N VAL A 30 0.29 2.00 12.15
CA VAL A 30 0.10 0.61 11.71
C VAL A 30 0.17 -0.36 12.89
N TRP A 31 1.14 -0.19 13.78
CA TRP A 31 1.31 -1.03 14.97
C TRP A 31 0.08 -0.97 15.90
N ILE A 32 -0.49 0.23 16.07
CA ILE A 32 -1.70 0.41 16.86
C ILE A 32 -2.89 -0.27 16.19
N LEU A 33 -3.11 -0.04 14.89
CA LEU A 33 -4.20 -0.66 14.14
C LEU A 33 -4.12 -2.18 14.17
N MET A 34 -2.94 -2.75 13.95
CA MET A 34 -2.73 -4.20 14.01
C MET A 34 -2.93 -4.75 15.42
N THR A 35 -2.57 -4.00 16.46
CA THR A 35 -2.82 -4.39 17.86
C THR A 35 -4.32 -4.46 18.18
N LEU A 36 -5.12 -3.59 17.57
CA LEU A 36 -6.56 -3.52 17.72
C LEU A 36 -7.36 -4.46 16.81
N SER A 37 -6.69 -5.17 15.90
CA SER A 37 -7.36 -5.94 14.83
C SER A 37 -8.18 -7.12 15.34
N ALA A 38 -7.81 -7.70 16.49
CA ALA A 38 -8.49 -8.89 17.02
C ALA A 38 -9.76 -8.56 17.81
N HIS A 39 -9.73 -7.53 18.63
CA HIS A 39 -10.82 -7.08 19.49
C HIS A 39 -10.52 -5.71 20.10
N PRO A 40 -11.55 -4.99 20.56
CA PRO A 40 -11.35 -3.75 21.30
C PRO A 40 -10.54 -3.96 22.57
N LEU A 41 -9.65 -3.02 22.88
CA LEU A 41 -8.73 -3.07 24.00
C LEU A 41 -8.84 -1.79 24.86
N ARG A 42 -8.61 -1.93 26.17
CA ARG A 42 -8.39 -0.79 27.05
C ARG A 42 -6.98 -0.23 26.85
N TYR A 43 -6.78 1.03 27.19
CA TYR A 43 -5.45 1.64 27.12
C TYR A 43 -4.38 0.84 27.87
N ALA A 44 -4.72 0.34 29.07
CA ALA A 44 -3.84 -0.50 29.90
C ALA A 44 -3.48 -1.84 29.25
N GLU A 45 -4.26 -2.32 28.27
CA GLU A 45 -4.00 -3.55 27.52
C GLU A 45 -3.21 -3.29 26.22
N ILE A 46 -3.35 -2.10 25.64
CA ILE A 46 -2.57 -1.67 24.47
C ILE A 46 -1.11 -1.41 24.87
N LYS A 47 -0.90 -0.71 25.97
CA LYS A 47 0.42 -0.26 26.42
C LYS A 47 1.44 -1.39 26.57
N PRO A 48 1.15 -2.53 27.21
CA PRO A 48 2.11 -3.65 27.31
C PRO A 48 2.42 -4.32 25.97
N ARG A 49 1.52 -4.21 24.98
CA ARG A 49 1.71 -4.77 23.63
C ARG A 49 2.61 -3.91 22.77
N LEU A 50 2.76 -2.62 23.12
CA LEU A 50 3.59 -1.64 22.43
C LEU A 50 4.54 -0.96 23.45
N PRO A 51 5.44 -1.74 24.10
CA PRO A 51 6.23 -1.26 25.24
C PRO A 51 7.21 -0.14 24.89
N TRP A 52 7.59 -0.03 23.61
CA TRP A 52 8.47 1.04 23.12
C TRP A 52 7.74 2.37 22.90
N LEU A 53 6.40 2.41 22.90
CA LEU A 53 5.63 3.64 22.83
C LEU A 53 5.42 4.20 24.24
N ASN A 54 5.86 5.42 24.48
CA ASN A 54 5.52 6.15 25.69
C ASN A 54 4.11 6.75 25.60
N ASP A 55 3.55 7.16 26.72
CA ASP A 55 2.19 7.70 26.80
C ASP A 55 2.04 9.00 25.99
N GLY A 56 3.09 9.84 25.97
CA GLY A 56 3.14 11.06 25.18
C GLY A 56 3.05 10.80 23.66
N THR A 57 3.35 9.59 23.22
CA THR A 57 3.24 9.17 21.81
C THR A 57 1.94 8.40 21.56
N LEU A 58 1.60 7.44 22.42
CA LEU A 58 0.45 6.55 22.22
C LEU A 58 -0.88 7.28 22.25
N HIS A 59 -1.11 8.16 23.22
CA HIS A 59 -2.36 8.94 23.32
C HIS A 59 -2.64 9.81 22.10
N PRO A 60 -1.71 10.66 21.62
CA PRO A 60 -1.94 11.46 20.43
C PRO A 60 -2.18 10.61 19.18
N LYS A 61 -1.53 9.44 19.07
CA LYS A 61 -1.75 8.52 17.95
C LYS A 61 -3.14 7.88 17.97
N LEU A 62 -3.57 7.37 19.13
CA LEU A 62 -4.94 6.86 19.29
C LEU A 62 -5.96 7.94 18.95
N ARG A 63 -5.77 9.17 19.46
CA ARG A 63 -6.64 10.30 19.14
C ARG A 63 -6.66 10.58 17.63
N LYS A 64 -5.50 10.67 16.98
CA LYS A 64 -5.43 10.88 15.53
C LYS A 64 -6.17 9.79 14.76
N LEU A 65 -5.99 8.52 15.13
CA LEU A 65 -6.69 7.41 14.47
C LEU A 65 -8.21 7.45 14.70
N THR A 66 -8.64 7.92 15.87
CA THR A 66 -10.06 8.15 16.17
C THR A 66 -10.60 9.32 15.33
N ASP A 67 -9.88 10.45 15.27
CA ASP A 67 -10.27 11.63 14.49
C ASP A 67 -10.35 11.28 12.97
N CYS A 68 -9.51 10.36 12.50
CA CYS A 68 -9.55 9.84 11.11
C CYS A 68 -10.64 8.77 10.89
N GLY A 69 -11.39 8.38 11.92
CA GLY A 69 -12.45 7.38 11.82
C GLY A 69 -11.97 5.94 11.56
N LEU A 70 -10.72 5.62 11.92
CA LEU A 70 -10.16 4.26 11.81
C LEU A 70 -10.30 3.48 13.13
N VAL A 71 -10.29 4.20 14.24
CA VAL A 71 -10.45 3.66 15.59
C VAL A 71 -11.66 4.31 16.23
N GLU A 72 -12.44 3.55 16.92
CA GLU A 72 -13.52 4.06 17.80
C GLU A 72 -13.10 4.02 19.26
N ARG A 73 -13.51 5.04 20.00
CA ARG A 73 -13.38 5.14 21.44
C ARG A 73 -14.73 4.96 22.08
N THR A 74 -14.94 3.85 22.76
CA THR A 74 -16.21 3.52 23.41
C THR A 74 -16.05 3.60 24.91
N GLU A 75 -16.97 4.31 25.57
CA GLU A 75 -17.05 4.35 27.01
C GLU A 75 -18.02 3.27 27.49
N VAL A 76 -17.46 2.24 28.12
CA VAL A 76 -18.25 1.17 28.75
C VAL A 76 -18.59 1.61 30.16
N ALA A 77 -19.72 1.13 30.73
CA ALA A 77 -20.20 1.48 32.06
C ALA A 77 -19.07 1.59 33.09
N GLN A 78 -19.16 2.58 34.01
CA GLN A 78 -18.18 2.87 35.08
C GLN A 78 -16.85 3.54 34.62
N GLY A 79 -16.87 4.33 33.54
CA GLY A 79 -15.69 5.13 33.13
C GLY A 79 -14.57 4.33 32.47
N HIS A 80 -14.81 3.09 32.10
CA HIS A 80 -13.85 2.29 31.34
C HIS A 80 -13.94 2.62 29.85
N VAL A 81 -12.83 3.06 29.30
CA VAL A 81 -12.68 3.38 27.88
C VAL A 81 -12.00 2.24 27.15
N THR A 82 -12.59 1.79 26.04
CA THR A 82 -12.00 0.84 25.10
C THR A 82 -11.78 1.50 23.74
N TYR A 83 -10.79 1.02 23.03
CA TYR A 83 -10.46 1.39 21.66
C TYR A 83 -10.62 0.16 20.77
N GLY A 84 -11.37 0.29 19.68
CA GLY A 84 -11.61 -0.76 18.70
C GLY A 84 -11.42 -0.22 17.28
N LEU A 85 -11.31 -1.12 16.31
CA LEU A 85 -11.38 -0.71 14.91
C LEU A 85 -12.84 -0.36 14.55
N THR A 86 -13.01 0.74 13.80
CA THR A 86 -14.28 0.99 13.11
C THR A 86 -14.44 0.01 11.93
N GLY A 87 -15.61 -0.04 11.30
CA GLY A 87 -15.80 -0.79 10.05
C GLY A 87 -14.73 -0.39 8.99
N ARG A 88 -14.49 0.92 8.82
CA ARG A 88 -13.44 1.43 7.91
C ARG A 88 -12.03 1.00 8.33
N GLY A 89 -11.76 0.94 9.63
CA GLY A 89 -10.48 0.45 10.16
C GLY A 89 -10.31 -1.06 9.93
N ALA A 90 -11.38 -1.83 10.08
CA ALA A 90 -11.37 -3.26 9.78
C ALA A 90 -11.18 -3.55 8.29
N ASP A 91 -11.83 -2.77 7.41
CA ASP A 91 -11.66 -2.87 5.94
C ASP A 91 -10.24 -2.49 5.48
N LEU A 92 -9.49 -1.75 6.29
CA LEU A 92 -8.09 -1.44 6.01
C LEU A 92 -7.17 -2.64 6.23
N MET A 93 -7.50 -3.57 7.10
CA MET A 93 -6.60 -4.68 7.47
C MET A 93 -6.15 -5.55 6.27
N PRO A 94 -7.04 -5.95 5.34
CA PRO A 94 -6.62 -6.65 4.13
C PRO A 94 -5.69 -5.82 3.25
N VAL A 95 -5.87 -4.49 3.20
CA VAL A 95 -4.99 -3.58 2.44
C VAL A 95 -3.59 -3.57 3.05
N LEU A 96 -3.49 -3.49 4.39
CA LEU A 96 -2.22 -3.59 5.10
C LEU A 96 -1.51 -4.91 4.81
N THR A 97 -2.24 -6.02 4.66
CA THR A 97 -1.67 -7.31 4.27
C THR A 97 -1.02 -7.26 2.88
N VAL A 98 -1.65 -6.59 1.92
CA VAL A 98 -1.06 -6.40 0.57
C VAL A 98 0.21 -5.55 0.64
N ILE A 99 0.20 -4.50 1.46
CA ILE A 99 1.36 -3.63 1.66
C ILE A 99 2.51 -4.42 2.32
N ALA A 100 2.21 -5.22 3.35
CA ALA A 100 3.19 -6.08 4.02
C ALA A 100 3.85 -7.07 3.05
N ALA A 101 3.05 -7.71 2.21
CA ALA A 101 3.53 -8.67 1.21
C ALA A 101 4.45 -8.03 0.18
N TRP A 102 4.15 -6.79 -0.24
CA TRP A 102 5.05 -6.04 -1.09
C TRP A 102 6.37 -5.71 -0.38
N GLY A 103 6.31 -5.21 0.85
CA GLY A 103 7.47 -4.88 1.66
C GLY A 103 8.37 -6.09 1.90
N GLU A 104 7.81 -7.24 2.28
CA GLU A 104 8.56 -8.47 2.49
C GLU A 104 9.35 -8.92 1.26
N LYS A 105 8.80 -8.66 0.07
CA LYS A 105 9.39 -9.10 -1.20
C LYS A 105 10.40 -8.10 -1.77
N HIS A 106 10.21 -6.81 -1.56
CA HIS A 106 10.91 -5.77 -2.31
C HIS A 106 11.79 -4.84 -1.46
N LEU A 107 11.62 -4.85 -0.13
CA LEU A 107 12.47 -4.08 0.76
C LEU A 107 13.73 -4.86 1.12
N GLU A 108 14.82 -4.14 1.28
CA GLU A 108 16.06 -4.70 1.81
C GLU A 108 15.85 -5.09 3.27
N LYS A 109 16.27 -6.32 3.61
CA LYS A 109 16.19 -6.79 4.99
C LYS A 109 17.33 -6.22 5.82
N PRO A 110 17.06 -5.75 7.05
CA PRO A 110 18.09 -5.22 7.92
C PRO A 110 19.12 -6.31 8.24
N LEU A 111 20.39 -5.92 8.30
CA LEU A 111 21.47 -6.80 8.67
C LEU A 111 21.63 -6.82 10.19
N VAL A 112 21.66 -8.00 10.76
CA VAL A 112 21.88 -8.23 12.20
C VAL A 112 23.14 -9.07 12.37
N ARG A 113 23.95 -8.72 13.38
CA ARG A 113 25.14 -9.52 13.70
C ARG A 113 24.73 -10.85 14.31
N ASN A 114 25.07 -11.94 13.65
CA ASN A 114 24.90 -13.28 14.18
C ASN A 114 25.79 -13.46 15.43
N LYS A 115 25.18 -13.82 16.56
CA LYS A 115 25.88 -13.96 17.85
C LYS A 115 26.90 -15.09 17.85
N ASN A 116 26.72 -16.10 17.00
CA ASN A 116 27.56 -17.28 16.95
C ASN A 116 28.75 -17.12 15.99
N THR A 117 28.53 -16.47 14.84
CA THR A 117 29.53 -16.31 13.78
C THR A 117 30.19 -14.93 13.78
N GLY A 118 29.56 -13.93 14.43
CA GLY A 118 30.00 -12.53 14.40
C GLY A 118 29.76 -11.83 13.05
N THR A 119 29.24 -12.53 12.05
CA THR A 119 28.96 -12.01 10.71
C THR A 119 27.65 -11.23 10.66
N LEU A 120 27.55 -10.28 9.73
CA LEU A 120 26.30 -9.58 9.46
C LEU A 120 25.46 -10.43 8.50
N GLU A 121 24.28 -10.81 8.93
CA GLU A 121 23.35 -11.63 8.17
C GLU A 121 21.98 -10.92 8.06
N PRO A 122 21.27 -11.04 6.92
CA PRO A 122 19.93 -10.49 6.81
C PRO A 122 19.00 -11.15 7.83
N VAL A 123 18.14 -10.34 8.47
CA VAL A 123 17.09 -10.87 9.34
C VAL A 123 16.21 -11.83 8.54
N THR A 124 15.99 -13.03 9.05
CA THR A 124 15.21 -14.06 8.36
C THR A 124 13.76 -13.63 8.15
N GLN A 125 13.20 -12.92 9.13
CA GLN A 125 11.82 -12.46 9.07
C GLN A 125 11.68 -11.07 9.71
N VAL A 126 11.08 -10.13 9.00
CA VAL A 126 10.74 -8.79 9.47
C VAL A 126 9.28 -8.79 9.91
N ALA A 127 8.95 -8.10 11.00
CA ALA A 127 7.56 -7.98 11.43
C ALA A 127 6.71 -7.32 10.34
N ALA A 128 5.50 -7.84 10.12
CA ALA A 128 4.61 -7.31 9.08
C ALA A 128 4.31 -5.81 9.25
N ALA A 129 4.13 -5.36 10.50
CA ALA A 129 3.94 -3.94 10.79
C ALA A 129 5.14 -3.08 10.37
N GLN A 130 6.36 -3.60 10.51
CA GLN A 130 7.58 -2.93 10.07
C GLN A 130 7.63 -2.86 8.54
N ASN A 131 7.37 -3.97 7.83
CA ASN A 131 7.31 -3.98 6.36
C ASN A 131 6.28 -2.99 5.83
N ILE A 132 5.12 -2.86 6.51
CA ILE A 132 4.10 -1.89 6.15
C ILE A 132 4.61 -0.47 6.37
N GLU A 133 5.17 -0.15 7.55
CA GLU A 133 5.70 1.18 7.84
C GLU A 133 6.79 1.59 6.86
N ASP A 134 7.73 0.70 6.57
CA ASP A 134 8.82 0.97 5.63
C ASP A 134 8.29 1.18 4.21
N THR A 135 7.31 0.38 3.77
CA THR A 135 6.63 0.59 2.47
C THR A 135 5.90 1.94 2.45
N LEU A 136 5.15 2.26 3.51
CA LEU A 136 4.45 3.53 3.63
C LEU A 136 5.41 4.72 3.68
N ALA A 137 6.62 4.55 4.23
CA ALA A 137 7.66 5.58 4.22
C ALA A 137 8.15 5.92 2.80
N LEU A 138 8.11 4.96 1.87
CA LEU A 138 8.44 5.19 0.46
C LEU A 138 7.34 5.93 -0.31
N ILE A 139 6.08 5.50 -0.15
CA ILE A 139 4.95 6.00 -0.95
C ILE A 139 4.12 7.09 -0.26
N GLY A 140 4.22 7.24 1.06
CA GLY A 140 3.48 8.21 1.87
C GLY A 140 3.92 9.68 1.77
N PRO A 141 5.17 10.02 1.41
CA PRO A 141 5.54 11.42 1.22
C PRO A 141 4.64 12.10 0.19
N ARG A 142 4.28 13.34 0.48
CA ARG A 142 3.22 14.11 -0.21
C ARG A 142 3.21 14.01 -1.73
N HIS A 143 4.39 13.97 -2.36
CA HIS A 143 4.51 13.98 -3.81
C HIS A 143 4.93 12.64 -4.41
N ALA A 144 5.29 11.63 -3.60
CA ALA A 144 5.73 10.33 -4.08
C ALA A 144 4.63 9.64 -4.92
N THR A 145 3.46 9.44 -4.33
CA THR A 145 2.31 8.81 -5.00
C THR A 145 1.89 9.55 -6.27
N PRO A 146 1.68 10.88 -6.31
CA PRO A 146 1.35 11.60 -7.54
C PRO A 146 2.39 11.43 -8.66
N ILE A 147 3.70 11.39 -8.33
CA ILE A 147 4.77 11.19 -9.31
C ILE A 147 4.74 9.76 -9.87
N LEU A 148 4.62 8.75 -9.01
CA LEU A 148 4.53 7.35 -9.42
C LEU A 148 3.30 7.10 -10.31
N TRP A 149 2.16 7.73 -10.01
CA TRP A 149 0.97 7.66 -10.83
C TRP A 149 1.14 8.35 -12.17
N ALA A 150 1.79 9.51 -12.21
CA ALA A 150 2.11 10.20 -13.46
C ALA A 150 3.02 9.35 -14.35
N LEU A 151 4.05 8.71 -13.77
CA LEU A 151 4.93 7.79 -14.49
C LEU A 151 4.19 6.55 -14.98
N LYS A 152 3.28 5.99 -14.18
CA LYS A 152 2.46 4.84 -14.60
C LYS A 152 1.53 5.19 -15.76
N ALA A 153 0.93 6.37 -15.72
CA ALA A 153 -0.02 6.81 -16.74
C ALA A 153 0.65 7.21 -18.06
N ARG A 154 1.86 7.76 -18.02
CA ARG A 154 2.53 8.40 -19.17
C ARG A 154 3.73 7.62 -19.69
N GLY A 155 4.26 6.68 -18.89
CA GLY A 155 5.54 6.05 -19.16
C GLY A 155 6.72 6.99 -18.88
N ALA A 156 7.83 6.76 -19.57
CA ALA A 156 9.04 7.57 -19.44
C ALA A 156 8.73 9.06 -19.67
N SER A 157 9.10 9.91 -18.72
CA SER A 157 8.70 11.32 -18.69
C SER A 157 9.83 12.23 -18.20
N SER A 158 9.92 13.43 -18.77
CA SER A 158 10.87 14.44 -18.29
C SER A 158 10.41 15.06 -16.96
N ALA A 159 11.36 15.62 -16.19
CA ALA A 159 11.05 16.34 -14.95
C ALA A 159 9.98 17.43 -15.15
N LYS A 160 10.02 18.15 -16.28
CA LYS A 160 9.02 19.17 -16.63
C LYS A 160 7.61 18.56 -16.80
N ALA A 161 7.52 17.42 -17.47
CA ALA A 161 6.23 16.73 -17.67
C ALA A 161 5.68 16.18 -16.36
N LEU A 162 6.55 15.63 -15.49
CA LEU A 162 6.17 15.14 -14.16
C LEU A 162 5.73 16.28 -13.24
N SER A 163 6.46 17.40 -13.22
CA SER A 163 6.07 18.58 -12.45
C SER A 163 4.68 19.10 -12.87
N ALA A 164 4.43 19.20 -14.17
CA ALA A 164 3.12 19.65 -14.67
C ALA A 164 1.99 18.67 -14.35
N ALA A 165 2.27 17.36 -14.27
CA ALA A 165 1.26 16.33 -14.01
C ALA A 165 1.00 16.11 -12.51
N ALA A 166 2.05 16.05 -11.69
CA ALA A 166 1.99 15.67 -10.29
C ALA A 166 2.04 16.86 -9.33
N MET A 167 2.63 17.99 -9.75
CA MET A 167 2.90 19.16 -8.89
C MET A 167 2.59 20.48 -9.60
N PRO A 168 1.40 20.65 -10.23
CA PRO A 168 1.12 21.79 -11.11
C PRO A 168 1.23 23.17 -10.40
N SER A 169 1.00 23.22 -9.10
CA SER A 169 1.05 24.45 -8.29
C SER A 169 2.45 24.77 -7.75
N HIS A 170 3.46 23.94 -8.07
CA HIS A 170 4.82 24.10 -7.56
C HIS A 170 5.81 24.53 -8.65
N ARG A 171 6.91 25.14 -8.22
CA ARG A 171 8.00 25.46 -9.14
C ARG A 171 8.66 24.18 -9.66
N LEU A 172 9.15 24.21 -10.90
CA LEU A 172 9.82 23.06 -11.52
C LEU A 172 11.01 22.54 -10.69
N SER A 173 11.73 23.41 -9.99
CA SER A 173 12.85 23.02 -9.13
C SER A 173 12.42 22.06 -7.99
N ASN A 174 11.18 22.09 -7.57
CA ASN A 174 10.70 21.29 -6.44
C ASN A 174 10.49 19.82 -6.82
N ILE A 175 10.47 19.50 -8.13
CA ILE A 175 10.31 18.09 -8.57
C ILE A 175 11.58 17.28 -8.34
N TYR A 176 12.77 17.89 -8.51
CA TYR A 176 14.04 17.15 -8.48
C TYR A 176 14.28 16.40 -7.16
N PRO A 177 14.19 17.04 -5.98
CA PRO A 177 14.39 16.32 -4.71
C PRO A 177 13.41 15.15 -4.54
N GLN A 178 12.19 15.28 -5.08
CA GLN A 178 11.17 14.24 -4.96
C GLN A 178 11.49 13.04 -5.86
N VAL A 179 11.92 13.32 -7.09
CA VAL A 179 12.27 12.26 -8.05
C VAL A 179 13.59 11.61 -7.67
N ASP A 180 14.59 12.39 -7.23
CA ASP A 180 15.89 11.87 -6.80
C ASP A 180 15.70 10.91 -5.61
N ARG A 181 14.84 11.25 -4.65
CA ARG A 181 14.47 10.34 -3.58
C ARG A 181 13.85 9.03 -4.10
N LEU A 182 12.91 9.10 -5.04
CA LEU A 182 12.30 7.91 -5.63
C LEU A 182 13.31 7.05 -6.42
N VAL A 183 14.36 7.67 -6.95
CA VAL A 183 15.50 6.97 -7.58
C VAL A 183 16.35 6.27 -6.51
N GLU A 184 16.68 6.97 -5.41
CA GLU A 184 17.40 6.39 -4.26
C GLU A 184 16.62 5.23 -3.64
N ASP A 185 15.28 5.37 -3.53
CA ASP A 185 14.38 4.34 -3.04
C ASP A 185 14.19 3.16 -4.05
N GLY A 186 14.81 3.22 -5.23
CA GLY A 186 14.76 2.17 -6.26
C GLY A 186 13.40 1.99 -6.94
N LEU A 187 12.48 2.93 -6.79
CA LEU A 187 11.14 2.89 -7.41
C LEU A 187 11.11 3.51 -8.82
N VAL A 188 12.02 4.43 -9.05
CA VAL A 188 12.18 5.16 -10.32
C VAL A 188 13.61 5.00 -10.79
N ARG A 189 13.82 4.97 -12.08
CA ARG A 189 15.16 5.11 -12.68
C ARG A 189 15.21 6.32 -13.59
N LYS A 190 16.40 6.89 -13.71
CA LYS A 190 16.69 7.98 -14.63
C LYS A 190 17.39 7.42 -15.86
N ASP A 191 16.83 7.69 -17.03
CA ASP A 191 17.43 7.38 -18.31
C ASP A 191 17.61 8.68 -19.10
N GLY A 192 18.86 9.14 -19.20
CA GLY A 192 19.19 10.42 -19.79
C GLY A 192 18.45 11.59 -19.13
N ARG A 193 17.45 12.14 -19.84
CA ARG A 193 16.61 13.25 -19.35
C ARG A 193 15.21 12.80 -18.95
N ALA A 194 14.91 11.52 -19.04
CA ALA A 194 13.62 10.92 -18.68
C ALA A 194 13.73 10.13 -17.37
N TYR A 195 12.61 10.00 -16.72
CA TYR A 195 12.40 9.17 -15.53
C TYR A 195 11.34 8.14 -15.86
N GLU A 196 11.50 6.93 -15.38
CA GLU A 196 10.53 5.84 -15.56
C GLU A 196 10.47 4.92 -14.34
N LEU A 197 9.37 4.17 -14.20
CA LEU A 197 9.24 3.20 -13.12
C LEU A 197 10.21 2.04 -13.30
N THR A 198 10.84 1.63 -12.21
CA THR A 198 11.60 0.37 -12.15
C THR A 198 10.66 -0.84 -12.04
N ALA A 199 11.21 -2.05 -12.05
CA ALA A 199 10.45 -3.26 -11.75
C ALA A 199 9.76 -3.18 -10.37
N ASN A 200 10.46 -2.62 -9.35
CA ASN A 200 9.91 -2.42 -8.01
C ASN A 200 8.80 -1.36 -7.99
N GLY A 201 8.96 -0.27 -8.76
CA GLY A 201 7.91 0.73 -8.95
C GLY A 201 6.66 0.15 -9.61
N HIS A 202 6.82 -0.68 -10.63
CA HIS A 202 5.70 -1.41 -11.26
C HIS A 202 5.05 -2.42 -10.31
N ALA A 203 5.84 -3.08 -9.47
CA ALA A 203 5.36 -4.05 -8.48
C ALA A 203 4.48 -3.42 -7.38
N LEU A 204 4.43 -2.08 -7.23
CA LEU A 204 3.47 -1.39 -6.36
C LEU A 204 2.01 -1.48 -6.85
N ALA A 205 1.75 -2.01 -8.04
CA ALA A 205 0.41 -2.09 -8.59
C ALA A 205 -0.63 -2.72 -7.65
N PRO A 206 -0.40 -3.87 -6.98
CA PRO A 206 -1.34 -4.42 -6.01
C PRO A 206 -1.60 -3.47 -4.83
N VAL A 207 -0.56 -2.79 -4.34
CA VAL A 207 -0.65 -1.83 -3.22
C VAL A 207 -1.56 -0.66 -3.59
N TYR A 208 -1.33 -0.03 -4.75
CA TYR A 208 -2.14 1.10 -5.19
C TYR A 208 -3.57 0.72 -5.54
N ARG A 209 -3.80 -0.48 -6.10
CA ARG A 209 -5.15 -1.00 -6.33
C ARG A 209 -5.93 -1.17 -5.03
N ALA A 210 -5.29 -1.79 -4.04
CA ALA A 210 -5.90 -2.02 -2.73
C ALA A 210 -6.18 -0.70 -2.00
N LEU A 211 -5.24 0.23 -2.01
CA LEU A 211 -5.42 1.57 -1.42
C LEU A 211 -6.54 2.35 -2.12
N SER A 212 -6.60 2.31 -3.46
CA SER A 212 -7.63 3.00 -4.24
C SER A 212 -9.02 2.43 -3.96
N ALA A 213 -9.18 1.09 -3.95
CA ALA A 213 -10.44 0.44 -3.61
C ALA A 213 -10.91 0.83 -2.20
N TRP A 214 -10.03 0.73 -1.20
CA TRP A 214 -10.36 1.12 0.17
C TRP A 214 -10.69 2.62 0.30
N ALA A 215 -9.91 3.49 -0.33
CA ALA A 215 -10.14 4.93 -0.33
C ALA A 215 -11.48 5.33 -0.98
N ALA A 216 -11.92 4.56 -1.96
CA ALA A 216 -13.21 4.73 -2.62
C ALA A 216 -14.38 4.06 -1.89
N GLY A 217 -14.13 3.30 -0.81
CA GLY A 217 -15.15 2.50 -0.12
C GLY A 217 -15.63 1.30 -0.94
N CYS A 218 -14.82 0.83 -1.90
CA CYS A 218 -15.12 -0.32 -2.74
C CYS A 218 -14.54 -1.61 -2.11
N PRO A 219 -15.18 -2.77 -2.34
CA PRO A 219 -14.61 -4.05 -1.93
C PRO A 219 -13.23 -4.28 -2.53
N LEU A 220 -12.31 -4.89 -1.76
CA LEU A 220 -10.96 -5.20 -2.24
C LEU A 220 -10.98 -6.14 -3.45
N ALA A 221 -12.02 -6.98 -3.58
CA ALA A 221 -12.21 -7.86 -4.75
C ALA A 221 -12.29 -7.08 -6.07
N ASP A 222 -12.75 -5.84 -6.04
CA ASP A 222 -12.88 -4.99 -7.23
C ASP A 222 -11.56 -4.28 -7.60
N ALA A 223 -10.54 -4.40 -6.75
CA ALA A 223 -9.27 -3.71 -6.94
C ALA A 223 -8.57 -4.07 -8.28
N ASP A 224 -8.76 -5.29 -8.78
CA ASP A 224 -8.14 -5.75 -10.04
C ASP A 224 -8.70 -5.02 -11.27
N THR A 225 -9.86 -4.39 -11.18
CA THR A 225 -10.49 -3.61 -12.26
C THR A 225 -9.95 -2.17 -12.34
N HIS A 226 -9.00 -1.79 -11.49
CA HIS A 226 -8.47 -0.43 -11.45
C HIS A 226 -7.94 0.02 -12.82
N PRO A 227 -8.38 1.18 -13.35
CA PRO A 227 -8.10 1.58 -14.74
C PRO A 227 -6.61 1.79 -15.04
N LEU A 228 -5.83 2.24 -14.08
CA LEU A 228 -4.40 2.53 -14.25
C LEU A 228 -3.49 1.40 -13.72
N TRP A 229 -3.81 0.89 -12.54
CA TRP A 229 -3.00 -0.11 -11.84
C TRP A 229 -3.55 -1.53 -11.99
N GLY A 230 -4.68 -1.72 -12.67
CA GLY A 230 -5.28 -3.03 -12.95
C GLY A 230 -4.30 -3.95 -13.68
N GLN A 231 -4.52 -5.24 -13.57
CA GLN A 231 -3.80 -6.18 -14.41
C GLN A 231 -4.20 -5.89 -15.86
N THR A 232 -3.23 -5.59 -16.69
CA THR A 232 -3.45 -5.63 -18.12
C THR A 232 -3.82 -7.07 -18.41
N ARG A 233 -5.12 -7.39 -18.59
CA ARG A 233 -5.49 -8.63 -19.26
C ARG A 233 -4.65 -8.60 -20.53
N ALA A 234 -3.76 -9.59 -20.65
CA ALA A 234 -3.07 -9.82 -21.92
C ALA A 234 -4.17 -9.67 -22.96
N ALA A 235 -4.04 -8.66 -23.81
CA ALA A 235 -5.00 -8.46 -24.89
C ALA A 235 -4.98 -9.79 -25.62
N THR A 236 -6.01 -10.58 -25.40
CA THR A 236 -6.33 -11.68 -26.28
C THR A 236 -6.51 -10.96 -27.58
N GLN A 237 -5.55 -11.11 -28.47
CA GLN A 237 -5.65 -10.61 -29.82
C GLN A 237 -6.92 -11.23 -30.36
N THR A 238 -8.00 -10.48 -30.26
CA THR A 238 -9.20 -10.76 -31.01
C THR A 238 -8.76 -10.42 -32.42
N THR A 239 -8.28 -11.43 -33.11
CA THR A 239 -8.08 -11.41 -34.54
C THR A 239 -9.38 -10.86 -35.11
N SER A 240 -9.31 -9.65 -35.64
CA SER A 240 -10.40 -9.06 -36.39
C SER A 240 -10.70 -9.99 -37.56
N GLY A 241 -11.67 -10.85 -37.39
CA GLY A 241 -12.26 -11.58 -38.47
C GLY A 241 -13.09 -10.61 -39.32
N PRO A 242 -13.08 -10.72 -40.65
CA PRO A 242 -13.69 -9.76 -41.53
C PRO A 242 -15.21 -9.75 -41.38
N TRP A 243 -15.74 -8.55 -41.43
CA TRP A 243 -17.12 -8.22 -41.63
C TRP A 243 -17.74 -8.98 -42.78
N LEU A 244 -19.03 -9.34 -42.65
CA LEU A 244 -19.99 -9.84 -43.64
C LEU A 244 -20.10 -11.38 -43.64
N THR A 245 -21.17 -11.85 -43.01
CA THR A 245 -22.27 -12.46 -43.78
C THR A 245 -23.51 -12.63 -42.91
N THR A 246 -24.53 -11.94 -43.28
CA THR A 246 -25.91 -12.19 -42.91
C THR A 246 -26.34 -13.53 -43.50
N GLN A 247 -26.77 -14.49 -42.66
CA GLN A 247 -27.70 -15.53 -43.10
C GLN A 247 -28.57 -16.07 -41.94
N PRO A 248 -29.77 -16.58 -42.31
CA PRO A 248 -30.91 -16.55 -41.40
C PRO A 248 -31.06 -17.77 -40.51
N ARG A 249 -31.77 -17.53 -39.47
CA ARG A 249 -32.30 -18.39 -38.44
C ARG A 249 -33.09 -19.58 -38.96
N VAL A 250 -32.76 -20.78 -38.49
CA VAL A 250 -33.66 -21.95 -38.47
C VAL A 250 -33.72 -22.51 -37.05
N PRO A 251 -34.92 -22.80 -36.51
CA PRO A 251 -35.08 -23.19 -35.11
C PRO A 251 -35.09 -24.71 -34.89
N ALA A 252 -34.53 -25.09 -33.75
CA ALA A 252 -34.77 -26.26 -32.85
C ALA A 252 -34.79 -27.69 -33.39
N PRO A 253 -34.49 -28.72 -32.62
CA PRO A 253 -35.30 -29.14 -31.47
C PRO A 253 -34.53 -29.52 -30.18
N ALA A 254 -35.32 -29.71 -29.14
CA ALA A 254 -34.96 -29.96 -27.76
C ALA A 254 -34.59 -31.39 -27.39
N ALA A 255 -33.79 -31.49 -26.28
CA ALA A 255 -33.69 -32.53 -25.26
C ALA A 255 -32.84 -33.80 -25.57
N PRO A 256 -32.34 -34.55 -24.58
CA PRO A 256 -32.57 -34.46 -23.13
C PRO A 256 -31.31 -34.42 -22.23
N THR A 257 -31.50 -34.14 -20.96
CA THR A 257 -30.55 -34.23 -19.87
C THR A 257 -30.15 -35.70 -19.58
N PRO A 258 -28.91 -35.92 -19.12
CA PRO A 258 -28.74 -36.70 -17.89
C PRO A 258 -27.73 -36.11 -16.88
N ALA A 259 -28.20 -36.17 -15.65
CA ALA A 259 -27.54 -36.53 -14.38
C ALA A 259 -26.07 -36.18 -14.13
N ALA A 260 -25.89 -35.34 -13.10
CA ALA A 260 -24.97 -35.36 -11.98
C ALA A 260 -23.58 -36.00 -12.18
N ALA A 261 -22.56 -35.16 -12.21
CA ALA A 261 -21.25 -35.48 -11.66
C ALA A 261 -20.78 -34.28 -10.83
N ALA A 262 -20.42 -34.53 -9.56
CA ALA A 262 -19.96 -33.55 -8.60
C ALA A 262 -18.67 -32.86 -9.05
N PRO A 263 -18.50 -31.54 -8.86
CA PRO A 263 -17.24 -30.90 -9.09
C PRO A 263 -16.26 -31.15 -7.93
N ALA A 264 -15.06 -31.56 -8.29
CA ALA A 264 -13.93 -31.63 -7.40
C ALA A 264 -13.66 -30.27 -6.75
N LEU A 265 -13.53 -30.27 -5.44
CA LEU A 265 -13.08 -29.15 -4.63
C LEU A 265 -11.67 -28.74 -5.05
N SER A 266 -11.57 -27.63 -5.77
CA SER A 266 -10.33 -26.90 -5.94
C SER A 266 -10.05 -26.16 -4.64
N THR A 267 -9.13 -26.67 -3.86
CA THR A 267 -8.57 -26.02 -2.67
C THR A 267 -7.76 -24.82 -3.13
N GLN A 268 -8.37 -23.65 -3.13
CA GLN A 268 -7.62 -22.38 -3.06
C GLN A 268 -6.92 -22.32 -1.70
N PRO A 269 -5.63 -21.96 -1.64
CA PRO A 269 -5.00 -21.69 -0.35
C PRO A 269 -5.72 -20.51 0.30
N ALA A 270 -6.32 -20.78 1.44
CA ALA A 270 -6.93 -19.77 2.29
C ALA A 270 -5.88 -18.68 2.58
N ALA A 271 -6.25 -17.43 2.32
CA ALA A 271 -5.51 -16.28 2.81
C ALA A 271 -5.27 -16.50 4.31
N THR A 272 -4.01 -16.60 4.71
CA THR A 272 -3.59 -16.86 6.07
C THR A 272 -4.10 -15.71 6.94
N ALA A 273 -5.15 -15.97 7.72
CA ALA A 273 -5.63 -15.03 8.71
C ALA A 273 -4.50 -14.76 9.71
N TRP A 274 -4.15 -13.51 9.87
CA TRP A 274 -3.14 -13.04 10.82
C TRP A 274 -3.49 -13.53 12.22
N LYS A 275 -2.55 -14.24 12.86
CA LYS A 275 -2.68 -14.58 14.26
C LYS A 275 -2.02 -13.47 15.09
N PRO A 276 -2.62 -13.01 16.19
CA PRO A 276 -2.02 -12.00 17.07
C PRO A 276 -0.62 -12.35 17.56
N THR A 277 -0.29 -13.64 17.61
CA THR A 277 1.04 -14.17 17.96
C THR A 277 2.13 -13.82 16.95
N ASP A 278 1.77 -13.56 15.69
CA ASP A 278 2.75 -13.24 14.64
C ASP A 278 3.31 -11.81 14.77
N LEU A 279 2.61 -10.94 15.49
CA LEU A 279 3.05 -9.57 15.81
C LEU A 279 4.23 -9.51 16.78
N PHE A 280 4.39 -10.53 17.63
CA PHE A 280 5.28 -10.46 18.80
C PHE A 280 6.34 -11.58 18.81
N SER A 281 6.36 -12.45 17.82
CA SER A 281 7.26 -13.61 17.78
C SER A 281 8.73 -13.26 17.49
N HIS A 282 9.05 -11.98 17.25
CA HIS A 282 10.40 -11.55 16.92
C HIS A 282 10.93 -10.50 17.89
N GLN A 283 12.21 -10.61 18.22
CA GLN A 283 12.96 -9.59 18.94
C GLN A 283 12.84 -8.27 18.15
N ILE A 284 12.38 -7.21 18.82
CA ILE A 284 12.22 -5.88 18.26
C ILE A 284 13.51 -5.47 17.54
N PRO A 285 13.52 -5.24 16.23
CA PRO A 285 14.69 -4.66 15.60
C PRO A 285 14.86 -3.25 16.15
N VAL A 286 15.95 -3.02 16.85
CA VAL A 286 16.36 -1.68 17.25
C VAL A 286 16.65 -0.95 15.95
N ARG A 287 15.78 0.01 15.60
CA ARG A 287 15.99 0.87 14.44
C ARG A 287 17.37 1.52 14.56
N PRO A 288 18.26 1.41 13.57
CA PRO A 288 19.51 2.15 13.60
C PRO A 288 19.16 3.64 13.64
N VAL A 289 19.51 4.31 14.73
CA VAL A 289 19.43 5.76 14.83
C VAL A 289 20.41 6.29 13.80
N ALA A 290 19.93 6.95 12.77
CA ALA A 290 20.76 7.71 11.84
C ALA A 290 21.54 8.72 12.69
N LEU A 291 22.85 8.51 12.80
CA LEU A 291 23.73 9.45 13.46
C LEU A 291 23.62 10.80 12.71
N PRO A 292 23.42 11.91 13.41
CA PRO A 292 23.45 13.21 12.78
C PRO A 292 24.82 13.40 12.15
N GLN A 293 24.86 13.58 10.84
CA GLN A 293 26.08 13.99 10.16
C GLN A 293 26.55 15.30 10.78
N ALA A 294 27.71 15.27 11.40
CA ALA A 294 28.36 16.42 11.94
C ALA A 294 28.62 17.41 10.79
N GLY A 295 27.85 18.50 10.78
CA GLY A 295 28.05 19.61 9.87
C GLY A 295 29.45 20.19 10.06
N GLY A 296 30.32 19.96 9.08
CA GLY A 296 31.60 20.61 9.00
C GLY A 296 31.42 22.10 8.76
N HIS A 297 31.66 22.92 9.77
CA HIS A 297 31.93 24.33 9.59
C HIS A 297 33.21 24.46 8.75
N ARG A 298 33.09 25.02 7.55
CA ARG A 298 34.20 25.69 6.88
C ARG A 298 33.95 27.21 6.92
N ARG A 299 34.98 27.88 7.41
CA ARG A 299 35.19 29.35 7.40
C ARG A 299 35.12 29.91 5.98
#